data_1ce016a32d595af0e26272163aa5f183
#
_entry.id   1ce016a32d595af0e26272163aa5f183
#
_cell.length_a   1.000
_cell.length_b   1.000
_cell.length_c   1.000
_cell.angle_alpha   90.00
_cell.angle_beta   90.00
_cell.angle_gamma   90.00
#
_symmetry.space_group_name_H-M   'P 1'
#
loop_
_entity.id
_entity.type
_entity.pdbx_description
1 polymer ?
#
loop_
_entity_poly.entity_id
_entity_poly.type
_entity_poly.pdbx_seq_one_letter_code
_entity_poly.pdbx_strand_id
1 'polypeptide(L)'
;MRSALRVGIVALACTPLAGCVVGVDSQGQIVREEKRFSVDGAPDLRLTTFDGAIELRGTDGGQVLVEIEKRGPTREAVDELKVEATQEGRRIDVEVKRPARERMVFGINVSTSAKLIVSVPRHATILARTGDGGIRIEGVEGRLELRTGDGSIHVSDVKGELVLNTGDGSINVDRAEGRLTLETGDGGVNVEGNLTVVRMHTGDGSIVYRADSATRMEDDWEISTGDGSVSIYLPAGFSAELDAHTGDGRIRNELDVATNIERDRDSGERDRRTLRGKIGEGGKRLRVQTGDGGITLRAR
;
A
#
# COMPACT_ATOMS: atom_id res chain seq x y z
N MET A 1 -18.68 -60.59 -15.74
CA MET A 1 -19.40 -59.34 -16.07
C MET A 1 -19.15 -58.33 -14.94
N ARG A 2 -18.24 -57.40 -15.15
CA ARG A 2 -17.90 -56.36 -14.18
C ARG A 2 -18.40 -55.03 -14.73
N SER A 3 -19.42 -54.45 -14.08
CA SER A 3 -20.04 -53.18 -14.42
C SER A 3 -19.20 -52.04 -13.82
N ALA A 4 -18.61 -51.22 -14.66
CA ALA A 4 -17.87 -50.03 -14.25
C ALA A 4 -18.83 -48.86 -14.11
N LEU A 5 -18.99 -48.38 -12.89
CA LEU A 5 -19.74 -47.16 -12.53
C LEU A 5 -18.89 -45.93 -12.91
N ARG A 6 -19.30 -45.21 -13.93
CA ARG A 6 -18.71 -43.93 -14.30
C ARG A 6 -19.33 -42.84 -13.43
N VAL A 7 -18.53 -42.30 -12.49
CA VAL A 7 -18.87 -41.09 -11.75
C VAL A 7 -18.61 -39.91 -12.67
N GLY A 8 -19.68 -39.26 -13.12
CA GLY A 8 -19.61 -38.01 -13.85
C GLY A 8 -19.36 -36.86 -12.89
N ILE A 9 -18.20 -36.18 -13.02
CA ILE A 9 -17.92 -34.92 -12.34
C ILE A 9 -18.73 -33.84 -13.05
N VAL A 10 -19.79 -33.35 -12.40
CA VAL A 10 -20.51 -32.15 -12.85
C VAL A 10 -19.69 -30.94 -12.37
N ALA A 11 -18.94 -30.36 -13.26
CA ALA A 11 -18.33 -29.04 -13.04
C ALA A 11 -19.46 -28.01 -13.04
N LEU A 12 -19.82 -27.51 -11.86
CA LEU A 12 -20.76 -26.41 -11.70
C LEU A 12 -20.04 -25.12 -12.15
N ALA A 13 -20.21 -24.74 -13.41
CA ALA A 13 -19.75 -23.47 -13.94
C ALA A 13 -20.62 -22.37 -13.33
N CYS A 14 -20.08 -21.66 -12.33
CA CYS A 14 -20.69 -20.46 -11.79
C CYS A 14 -20.54 -19.35 -12.84
N THR A 15 -21.59 -19.09 -13.62
CA THR A 15 -21.61 -17.97 -14.57
C THR A 15 -21.80 -16.66 -13.80
N PRO A 16 -20.87 -15.69 -13.90
CA PRO A 16 -21.07 -14.38 -13.30
C PRO A 16 -22.23 -13.65 -14.00
N LEU A 17 -23.21 -13.19 -13.23
CA LEU A 17 -24.21 -12.24 -13.73
C LEU A 17 -23.50 -10.90 -14.00
N ALA A 18 -23.31 -10.57 -15.28
CA ALA A 18 -22.78 -9.29 -15.71
C ALA A 18 -23.94 -8.33 -15.99
N GLY A 19 -24.06 -7.26 -15.18
CA GLY A 19 -24.95 -6.13 -15.47
C GLY A 19 -24.15 -4.98 -16.07
N CYS A 20 -24.55 -4.43 -17.22
CA CYS A 20 -23.95 -3.23 -17.79
C CYS A 20 -24.90 -2.05 -17.65
N VAL A 21 -24.44 -0.94 -17.03
CA VAL A 21 -25.14 0.36 -17.00
C VAL A 21 -24.32 1.36 -17.81
N VAL A 22 -24.96 2.06 -18.74
CA VAL A 22 -24.33 3.09 -19.58
C VAL A 22 -24.80 4.48 -19.14
N GLY A 23 -23.85 5.34 -18.80
CA GLY A 23 -24.08 6.76 -18.54
C GLY A 23 -23.21 7.63 -19.45
N VAL A 24 -23.68 8.81 -19.81
CA VAL A 24 -22.94 9.82 -20.58
C VAL A 24 -22.77 11.04 -19.69
N ASP A 25 -21.53 11.43 -19.44
CA ASP A 25 -21.18 12.67 -18.72
C ASP A 25 -20.45 13.62 -19.68
N SER A 26 -20.49 14.92 -19.41
CA SER A 26 -19.87 15.98 -20.20
C SER A 26 -18.35 15.87 -20.40
N GLN A 27 -17.70 14.92 -19.71
CA GLN A 27 -16.25 14.68 -19.75
C GLN A 27 -15.84 13.42 -20.51
N GLY A 28 -16.69 12.81 -21.33
CA GLY A 28 -16.42 11.60 -22.11
C GLY A 28 -17.41 10.49 -21.87
N GLN A 29 -17.14 9.32 -22.45
CA GLN A 29 -17.98 8.13 -22.31
C GLN A 29 -17.55 7.34 -21.07
N ILE A 30 -18.53 6.99 -20.22
CA ILE A 30 -18.33 6.13 -19.06
C ILE A 30 -19.17 4.86 -19.24
N VAL A 31 -18.52 3.72 -19.09
CA VAL A 31 -19.19 2.42 -19.10
C VAL A 31 -18.86 1.71 -17.79
N ARG A 32 -19.89 1.21 -17.11
CA ARG A 32 -19.75 0.45 -15.88
C ARG A 32 -20.10 -1.02 -16.10
N GLU A 33 -19.22 -1.89 -15.63
CA GLU A 33 -19.43 -3.33 -15.59
C GLU A 33 -19.30 -3.81 -14.15
N GLU A 34 -20.12 -4.80 -13.79
CA GLU A 34 -20.11 -5.39 -12.47
C GLU A 34 -19.78 -6.89 -12.57
N LYS A 35 -18.89 -7.37 -11.72
CA LYS A 35 -18.53 -8.77 -11.58
C LYS A 35 -18.72 -9.20 -10.12
N ARG A 36 -19.42 -10.31 -9.90
CA ARG A 36 -19.68 -10.87 -8.57
C ARG A 36 -19.07 -12.25 -8.46
N PHE A 37 -18.37 -12.49 -7.35
CA PHE A 37 -17.71 -13.75 -7.07
C PHE A 37 -18.14 -14.22 -5.68
N SER A 38 -18.56 -15.48 -5.58
CA SER A 38 -18.84 -16.11 -4.29
C SER A 38 -17.59 -16.86 -3.85
N VAL A 39 -17.14 -16.63 -2.62
CA VAL A 39 -15.96 -17.28 -2.07
C VAL A 39 -16.29 -17.94 -0.75
N ASP A 40 -15.69 -19.10 -0.51
CA ASP A 40 -15.75 -19.80 0.76
C ASP A 40 -14.45 -19.50 1.54
N GLY A 41 -14.57 -18.64 2.55
CA GLY A 41 -13.46 -18.15 3.36
C GLY A 41 -12.75 -16.91 2.79
N ALA A 42 -11.49 -16.73 3.17
CA ALA A 42 -10.69 -15.55 2.78
C ALA A 42 -10.27 -15.64 1.29
N PRO A 43 -10.63 -14.67 0.44
CA PRO A 43 -10.20 -14.64 -0.95
C PRO A 43 -8.72 -14.27 -1.11
N ASP A 44 -8.10 -14.79 -2.19
CA ASP A 44 -6.85 -14.30 -2.77
C ASP A 44 -7.22 -13.47 -4.01
N LEU A 45 -7.22 -12.15 -3.86
CA LEU A 45 -7.69 -11.20 -4.88
C LEU A 45 -6.50 -10.51 -5.54
N ARG A 46 -6.45 -10.61 -6.87
CA ARG A 46 -5.45 -9.91 -7.70
C ARG A 46 -6.16 -8.93 -8.62
N LEU A 47 -5.80 -7.67 -8.48
CA LEU A 47 -6.35 -6.56 -9.24
C LEU A 47 -5.25 -5.90 -10.03
N THR A 48 -5.42 -5.80 -11.34
CA THR A 48 -4.46 -5.12 -12.20
C THR A 48 -5.19 -4.17 -13.14
N THR A 49 -4.77 -2.91 -13.15
CA THR A 49 -5.18 -1.94 -14.16
C THR A 49 -3.94 -1.21 -14.69
N PHE A 50 -3.99 -0.75 -15.93
CA PHE A 50 -2.86 -0.05 -16.55
C PHE A 50 -2.82 1.43 -16.15
N ASP A 51 -4.01 2.05 -16.05
CA ASP A 51 -4.17 3.46 -15.74
C ASP A 51 -5.59 3.66 -15.16
N GLY A 52 -5.65 4.05 -13.92
CA GLY A 52 -6.89 4.20 -13.18
C GLY A 52 -6.77 3.77 -11.72
N ALA A 53 -7.62 4.33 -10.89
CA ALA A 53 -7.58 4.08 -9.46
C ALA A 53 -8.13 2.69 -9.09
N ILE A 54 -7.59 2.13 -8.02
CA ILE A 54 -8.14 0.95 -7.35
C ILE A 54 -8.64 1.39 -5.97
N GLU A 55 -9.95 1.27 -5.74
CA GLU A 55 -10.58 1.54 -4.45
C GLU A 55 -11.14 0.24 -3.89
N LEU A 56 -10.73 -0.16 -2.71
CA LEU A 56 -11.15 -1.40 -2.10
C LEU A 56 -11.60 -1.18 -0.66
N ARG A 57 -12.74 -1.79 -0.32
CA ARG A 57 -13.31 -1.75 1.02
C ARG A 57 -13.61 -3.15 1.53
N GLY A 58 -13.16 -3.42 2.75
CA GLY A 58 -13.54 -4.61 3.52
C GLY A 58 -14.99 -4.55 3.98
N THR A 59 -15.72 -5.64 3.83
CA THR A 59 -17.12 -5.78 4.22
C THR A 59 -17.34 -7.05 5.06
N ASP A 60 -18.45 -7.12 5.78
CA ASP A 60 -18.80 -8.30 6.57
C ASP A 60 -19.48 -9.40 5.72
N GLY A 61 -19.56 -9.21 4.42
CA GLY A 61 -20.16 -10.16 3.47
C GLY A 61 -19.21 -11.29 3.06
N GLY A 62 -19.76 -12.37 2.47
CA GLY A 62 -19.00 -13.51 1.90
C GLY A 62 -18.83 -13.43 0.39
N GLN A 63 -19.00 -12.29 -0.23
CA GLN A 63 -18.90 -12.09 -1.67
C GLN A 63 -17.84 -11.02 -1.99
N VAL A 64 -17.21 -11.20 -3.14
CA VAL A 64 -16.37 -10.15 -3.76
C VAL A 64 -17.18 -9.52 -4.88
N LEU A 65 -17.36 -8.20 -4.80
CA LEU A 65 -17.99 -7.38 -5.81
C LEU A 65 -16.95 -6.48 -6.44
N VAL A 66 -16.82 -6.51 -7.76
CA VAL A 66 -15.91 -5.65 -8.52
C VAL A 66 -16.71 -4.84 -9.51
N GLU A 67 -16.79 -3.54 -9.29
CA GLU A 67 -17.32 -2.57 -10.25
C GLU A 67 -16.15 -1.99 -11.05
N ILE A 68 -16.25 -2.07 -12.37
CA ILE A 68 -15.23 -1.58 -13.31
C ILE A 68 -15.83 -0.36 -14.03
N GLU A 69 -15.27 0.81 -13.76
CA GLU A 69 -15.66 2.04 -14.45
C GLU A 69 -14.62 2.37 -15.51
N LYS A 70 -14.97 2.09 -16.78
CA LYS A 70 -14.16 2.38 -17.95
C LYS A 70 -14.46 3.79 -18.43
N ARG A 71 -13.44 4.57 -18.71
CA ARG A 71 -13.55 5.95 -19.23
C ARG A 71 -12.74 6.11 -20.51
N GLY A 72 -13.26 6.89 -21.44
CA GLY A 72 -12.58 7.23 -22.68
C GLY A 72 -13.33 8.36 -23.44
N PRO A 73 -12.70 8.97 -24.44
CA PRO A 73 -13.27 10.07 -25.19
C PRO A 73 -14.45 9.65 -26.08
N THR A 74 -14.45 8.41 -26.55
CA THR A 74 -15.51 7.86 -27.38
C THR A 74 -15.94 6.49 -26.90
N ARG A 75 -17.11 6.05 -27.33
CA ARG A 75 -17.65 4.72 -27.01
C ARG A 75 -16.72 3.61 -27.52
N GLU A 76 -16.20 3.76 -28.73
CA GLU A 76 -15.30 2.79 -29.35
C GLU A 76 -14.01 2.65 -28.55
N ALA A 77 -13.44 3.76 -28.04
CA ALA A 77 -12.24 3.73 -27.20
C ALA A 77 -12.47 2.98 -25.89
N VAL A 78 -13.66 3.15 -25.29
CA VAL A 78 -14.05 2.45 -24.06
C VAL A 78 -14.31 0.96 -24.32
N ASP A 79 -14.92 0.60 -25.44
CA ASP A 79 -15.21 -0.78 -25.82
C ASP A 79 -13.93 -1.58 -26.18
N GLU A 80 -12.84 -0.89 -26.53
CA GLU A 80 -11.52 -1.49 -26.74
C GLU A 80 -10.84 -1.93 -25.42
N LEU A 81 -11.28 -1.40 -24.27
CA LEU A 81 -10.77 -1.80 -22.96
C LEU A 81 -11.29 -3.19 -22.58
N LYS A 82 -10.40 -4.19 -22.61
CA LYS A 82 -10.75 -5.57 -22.27
C LYS A 82 -10.58 -5.81 -20.78
N VAL A 83 -11.62 -6.38 -20.18
CA VAL A 83 -11.60 -6.83 -18.79
C VAL A 83 -11.57 -8.35 -18.79
N GLU A 84 -10.52 -8.91 -18.25
CA GLU A 84 -10.42 -10.34 -17.95
C GLU A 84 -10.68 -10.54 -16.46
N ALA A 85 -11.65 -11.41 -16.15
CA ALA A 85 -12.00 -11.70 -14.76
C ALA A 85 -12.21 -13.20 -14.64
N THR A 86 -11.38 -13.84 -13.82
CA THR A 86 -11.38 -15.30 -13.62
C THR A 86 -11.44 -15.64 -12.14
N GLN A 87 -12.03 -16.77 -11.83
CA GLN A 87 -12.07 -17.33 -10.48
C GLN A 87 -11.66 -18.82 -10.50
N GLU A 88 -10.70 -19.13 -9.65
CA GLU A 88 -10.26 -20.50 -9.38
C GLU A 88 -10.29 -20.77 -7.86
N GLY A 89 -11.37 -21.37 -7.38
CA GLY A 89 -11.59 -21.55 -5.96
C GLY A 89 -11.68 -20.19 -5.22
N ARG A 90 -10.75 -19.91 -4.32
CA ARG A 90 -10.67 -18.63 -3.58
C ARG A 90 -9.88 -17.55 -4.30
N ARG A 91 -9.16 -17.92 -5.36
CA ARG A 91 -8.38 -16.99 -6.15
C ARG A 91 -9.25 -16.29 -7.19
N ILE A 92 -9.22 -14.98 -7.19
CA ILE A 92 -9.93 -14.12 -8.13
C ILE A 92 -8.90 -13.18 -8.77
N ASP A 93 -8.77 -13.26 -10.09
CA ASP A 93 -7.90 -12.39 -10.87
C ASP A 93 -8.77 -11.47 -11.73
N VAL A 94 -8.60 -10.15 -11.59
CA VAL A 94 -9.27 -9.13 -12.42
C VAL A 94 -8.22 -8.25 -13.03
N GLU A 95 -8.13 -8.26 -14.35
CA GLU A 95 -7.18 -7.48 -15.13
C GLU A 95 -7.90 -6.63 -16.16
N VAL A 96 -7.58 -5.33 -16.18
CA VAL A 96 -7.97 -4.42 -17.25
C VAL A 96 -6.79 -4.18 -18.16
N LYS A 97 -6.87 -4.64 -19.39
CA LYS A 97 -5.80 -4.54 -20.38
C LYS A 97 -5.89 -3.26 -21.18
N ARG A 98 -4.72 -2.64 -21.39
CA ARG A 98 -4.58 -1.49 -22.28
C ARG A 98 -4.95 -1.91 -23.70
N PRO A 99 -5.61 -1.03 -24.49
CA PRO A 99 -5.85 -1.30 -25.90
C PRO A 99 -4.55 -1.55 -26.66
N ALA A 100 -4.56 -2.52 -27.58
CA ALA A 100 -3.37 -2.92 -28.36
C ALA A 100 -2.87 -1.81 -29.30
N ARG A 101 -3.65 -0.77 -29.56
CA ARG A 101 -3.31 0.38 -30.40
C ARG A 101 -3.68 1.68 -29.72
N GLU A 102 -2.69 2.44 -29.30
CA GLU A 102 -2.91 3.85 -28.98
C GLU A 102 -3.19 4.58 -30.31
N ARG A 103 -4.44 4.95 -30.54
CA ARG A 103 -4.80 5.79 -31.70
C ARG A 103 -4.37 7.21 -31.41
N MET A 104 -3.28 7.66 -32.02
CA MET A 104 -3.04 9.09 -32.20
C MET A 104 -4.13 9.64 -33.13
N VAL A 105 -5.18 10.21 -32.58
CA VAL A 105 -6.14 11.02 -33.32
C VAL A 105 -5.61 12.44 -33.27
N PHE A 106 -5.02 12.90 -34.38
CA PHE A 106 -4.60 14.28 -34.66
C PHE A 106 -4.52 15.20 -33.43
N GLY A 107 -3.40 15.18 -32.69
CA GLY A 107 -3.06 16.20 -31.70
C GLY A 107 -3.85 16.19 -30.39
N ILE A 108 -4.75 15.24 -30.16
CA ILE A 108 -5.49 15.07 -28.90
C ILE A 108 -5.00 13.77 -28.24
N ASN A 109 -4.44 13.92 -27.06
CA ASN A 109 -4.02 12.77 -26.24
C ASN A 109 -5.30 12.07 -25.75
N VAL A 110 -5.62 10.93 -26.36
CA VAL A 110 -6.81 10.14 -26.05
C VAL A 110 -6.46 9.20 -24.91
N SER A 111 -6.57 9.68 -23.68
CA SER A 111 -6.37 8.81 -22.54
C SER A 111 -7.64 7.99 -22.24
N THR A 112 -7.47 6.69 -22.15
CA THR A 112 -8.47 5.79 -21.61
C THR A 112 -8.01 5.32 -20.23
N SER A 113 -8.93 5.16 -19.30
CA SER A 113 -8.64 4.66 -17.96
C SER A 113 -9.71 3.70 -17.48
N ALA A 114 -9.37 2.89 -16.46
CA ALA A 114 -10.33 2.00 -15.85
C ALA A 114 -10.16 1.98 -14.33
N LYS A 115 -11.15 2.51 -13.63
CA LYS A 115 -11.22 2.47 -12.17
C LYS A 115 -11.84 1.15 -11.71
N LEU A 116 -11.22 0.51 -10.73
CA LEU A 116 -11.76 -0.67 -10.05
C LEU A 116 -12.27 -0.26 -8.66
N ILE A 117 -13.56 -0.51 -8.41
CA ILE A 117 -14.19 -0.30 -7.11
C ILE A 117 -14.59 -1.66 -6.58
N VAL A 118 -14.00 -2.06 -5.44
CA VAL A 118 -14.07 -3.43 -4.97
C VAL A 118 -14.59 -3.50 -3.54
N SER A 119 -15.59 -4.34 -3.33
CA SER A 119 -16.00 -4.77 -2.00
C SER A 119 -15.54 -6.21 -1.78
N VAL A 120 -14.87 -6.48 -0.67
CA VAL A 120 -14.26 -7.79 -0.36
C VAL A 120 -14.54 -8.15 1.09
N PRO A 121 -14.63 -9.45 1.46
CA PRO A 121 -14.63 -9.83 2.88
C PRO A 121 -13.43 -9.23 3.63
N ARG A 122 -13.62 -8.83 4.89
CA ARG A 122 -12.55 -8.20 5.70
C ARG A 122 -11.27 -9.01 5.72
N HIS A 123 -11.37 -10.32 5.85
CA HIS A 123 -10.22 -11.22 5.81
C HIS A 123 -9.90 -11.58 4.36
N ALA A 124 -8.82 -11.02 3.83
CA ALA A 124 -8.43 -11.24 2.44
C ALA A 124 -6.91 -11.12 2.24
N THR A 125 -6.40 -11.83 1.22
CA THR A 125 -5.08 -11.55 0.65
C THR A 125 -5.29 -10.71 -0.61
N ILE A 126 -4.63 -9.57 -0.71
CA ILE A 126 -4.83 -8.62 -1.80
C ILE A 126 -3.50 -8.29 -2.46
N LEU A 127 -3.45 -8.46 -3.77
CA LEU A 127 -2.41 -7.93 -4.64
C LEU A 127 -3.05 -6.93 -5.59
N ALA A 128 -2.77 -5.63 -5.43
CA ALA A 128 -3.31 -4.58 -6.28
C ALA A 128 -2.17 -3.86 -7.01
N ARG A 129 -2.30 -3.73 -8.34
CA ARG A 129 -1.32 -3.07 -9.19
C ARG A 129 -1.99 -2.12 -10.17
N THR A 130 -1.44 -0.92 -10.28
CA THR A 130 -1.83 0.05 -11.31
C THR A 130 -0.58 0.74 -11.88
N GLY A 131 -0.66 1.31 -13.06
CA GLY A 131 0.41 2.17 -13.60
C GLY A 131 0.44 3.49 -12.81
N ASP A 132 -0.38 4.45 -13.25
CA ASP A 132 -0.33 5.82 -12.72
C ASP A 132 -1.49 6.15 -11.76
N GLY A 133 -2.42 5.22 -11.58
CA GLY A 133 -3.59 5.42 -10.71
C GLY A 133 -3.27 5.29 -9.22
N GLY A 134 -4.03 5.99 -8.39
CA GLY A 134 -3.95 5.83 -6.94
C GLY A 134 -4.58 4.52 -6.45
N ILE A 135 -4.08 4.00 -5.33
CA ILE A 135 -4.65 2.84 -4.66
C ILE A 135 -5.18 3.27 -3.28
N ARG A 136 -6.45 2.96 -3.01
CA ARG A 136 -7.07 3.18 -1.70
C ARG A 136 -7.65 1.89 -1.16
N ILE A 137 -7.28 1.53 0.06
CA ILE A 137 -7.80 0.35 0.76
C ILE A 137 -8.26 0.71 2.16
N GLU A 138 -9.41 0.21 2.55
CA GLU A 138 -10.02 0.46 3.85
C GLU A 138 -10.61 -0.82 4.46
N GLY A 139 -10.35 -1.07 5.74
CA GLY A 139 -11.06 -2.06 6.55
C GLY A 139 -10.74 -3.53 6.23
N VAL A 140 -9.47 -3.85 5.91
CA VAL A 140 -9.06 -5.20 5.52
C VAL A 140 -8.06 -5.79 6.50
N GLU A 141 -8.20 -7.08 6.76
CA GLU A 141 -7.30 -7.88 7.58
C GLU A 141 -6.64 -8.99 6.75
N GLY A 142 -5.31 -9.05 6.73
CA GLY A 142 -4.53 -10.06 6.01
C GLY A 142 -3.26 -9.52 5.38
N ARG A 143 -2.88 -10.08 4.23
CA ARG A 143 -1.71 -9.63 3.48
C ARG A 143 -2.13 -8.70 2.35
N LEU A 144 -1.58 -7.50 2.35
CA LEU A 144 -1.78 -6.47 1.33
C LEU A 144 -0.47 -6.20 0.62
N GLU A 145 -0.42 -6.39 -0.70
CA GLU A 145 0.69 -5.99 -1.55
C GLU A 145 0.18 -5.00 -2.60
N LEU A 146 0.57 -3.73 -2.46
CA LEU A 146 0.07 -2.63 -3.28
C LEU A 146 1.22 -2.01 -4.05
N ARG A 147 1.05 -1.88 -5.38
CA ARG A 147 2.06 -1.29 -6.25
C ARG A 147 1.43 -0.33 -7.24
N THR A 148 2.00 0.84 -7.36
CA THR A 148 1.67 1.81 -8.41
C THR A 148 2.94 2.44 -8.96
N GLY A 149 2.90 2.97 -10.18
CA GLY A 149 4.01 3.77 -10.72
C GLY A 149 4.07 5.11 -10.00
N ASP A 150 3.22 6.05 -10.41
CA ASP A 150 3.28 7.43 -9.92
C ASP A 150 2.10 7.80 -9.00
N GLY A 151 1.14 6.90 -8.84
CA GLY A 151 -0.05 7.13 -8.00
C GLY A 151 0.23 7.09 -6.50
N SER A 152 -0.56 7.82 -5.74
CA SER A 152 -0.49 7.75 -4.28
C SER A 152 -1.18 6.49 -3.74
N ILE A 153 -0.64 5.96 -2.64
CA ILE A 153 -1.23 4.84 -1.90
C ILE A 153 -1.81 5.37 -0.58
N HIS A 154 -3.10 5.06 -0.36
CA HIS A 154 -3.78 5.38 0.88
C HIS A 154 -4.39 4.11 1.48
N VAL A 155 -3.99 3.78 2.71
CA VAL A 155 -4.44 2.59 3.43
C VAL A 155 -4.96 3.00 4.79
N SER A 156 -6.16 2.54 5.17
CA SER A 156 -6.73 2.84 6.48
C SER A 156 -7.45 1.65 7.11
N ASP A 157 -7.43 1.58 8.45
CA ASP A 157 -8.10 0.54 9.24
C ASP A 157 -7.73 -0.88 8.80
N VAL A 158 -6.43 -1.18 8.73
CA VAL A 158 -5.93 -2.46 8.23
C VAL A 158 -5.12 -3.20 9.28
N LYS A 159 -5.14 -4.53 9.19
CA LYS A 159 -4.39 -5.39 10.10
C LYS A 159 -3.69 -6.52 9.36
N GLY A 160 -2.40 -6.72 9.62
CA GLY A 160 -1.62 -7.83 9.08
C GLY A 160 -0.29 -7.41 8.48
N GLU A 161 0.02 -7.94 7.30
CA GLU A 161 1.28 -7.66 6.59
C GLU A 161 1.03 -6.72 5.41
N LEU A 162 1.65 -5.55 5.44
CA LEU A 162 1.52 -4.52 4.42
C LEU A 162 2.85 -4.38 3.66
N VAL A 163 2.78 -4.50 2.34
CA VAL A 163 3.88 -4.22 1.41
C VAL A 163 3.42 -3.17 0.41
N LEU A 164 3.92 -1.95 0.52
CA LEU A 164 3.48 -0.79 -0.25
C LEU A 164 4.64 -0.25 -1.08
N ASN A 165 4.42 -0.09 -2.38
CA ASN A 165 5.46 0.40 -3.29
C ASN A 165 4.87 1.38 -4.30
N THR A 166 5.48 2.54 -4.45
CA THR A 166 5.17 3.51 -5.50
C THR A 166 6.46 4.15 -6.02
N GLY A 167 6.47 4.63 -7.26
CA GLY A 167 7.58 5.41 -7.79
C GLY A 167 7.64 6.77 -7.10
N ASP A 168 6.79 7.70 -7.53
CA ASP A 168 6.86 9.09 -7.07
C ASP A 168 5.67 9.52 -6.19
N GLY A 169 4.68 8.64 -6.02
CA GLY A 169 3.49 8.93 -5.23
C GLY A 169 3.72 8.95 -3.72
N SER A 170 2.92 9.72 -3.01
CA SER A 170 2.93 9.70 -1.55
C SER A 170 2.23 8.46 -0.98
N ILE A 171 2.68 8.00 0.18
CA ILE A 171 2.09 6.88 0.91
C ILE A 171 1.54 7.36 2.25
N ASN A 172 0.23 7.16 2.45
CA ASN A 172 -0.45 7.47 3.69
C ASN A 172 -1.05 6.19 4.28
N VAL A 173 -0.70 5.89 5.52
CA VAL A 173 -1.19 4.72 6.25
C VAL A 173 -1.76 5.18 7.58
N ASP A 174 -3.05 4.97 7.79
CA ASP A 174 -3.77 5.39 8.97
C ASP A 174 -4.33 4.17 9.71
N ARG A 175 -4.13 4.11 11.03
CA ARG A 175 -4.67 3.04 11.90
C ARG A 175 -4.33 1.63 11.40
N ALA A 176 -3.04 1.41 11.10
CA ALA A 176 -2.55 0.10 10.71
C ALA A 176 -2.04 -0.69 11.92
N GLU A 177 -2.27 -2.00 11.89
CA GLU A 177 -1.72 -2.93 12.89
C GLU A 177 -0.92 -4.04 12.20
N GLY A 178 0.27 -4.36 12.74
CA GLY A 178 1.08 -5.51 12.30
C GLY A 178 2.41 -5.12 11.69
N ARG A 179 2.71 -5.58 10.47
CA ARG A 179 4.01 -5.41 9.81
C ARG A 179 3.90 -4.50 8.61
N LEU A 180 4.84 -3.59 8.45
CA LEU A 180 4.89 -2.66 7.32
C LEU A 180 6.26 -2.70 6.64
N THR A 181 6.25 -2.93 5.34
CA THR A 181 7.35 -2.63 4.43
C THR A 181 6.86 -1.65 3.38
N LEU A 182 7.56 -0.54 3.23
CA LEU A 182 7.13 0.56 2.39
C LEU A 182 8.32 1.13 1.63
N GLU A 183 8.13 1.38 0.32
CA GLU A 183 9.13 1.99 -0.54
C GLU A 183 8.48 3.00 -1.48
N THR A 184 9.07 4.19 -1.59
CA THR A 184 8.72 5.20 -2.60
C THR A 184 9.98 5.91 -3.08
N GLY A 185 9.98 6.43 -4.31
CA GLY A 185 11.07 7.25 -4.83
C GLY A 185 11.08 8.62 -4.14
N ASP A 186 10.25 9.54 -4.64
CA ASP A 186 10.28 10.94 -4.18
C ASP A 186 9.10 11.32 -3.28
N GLY A 187 8.16 10.41 -3.10
CA GLY A 187 6.92 10.68 -2.35
C GLY A 187 7.11 10.81 -0.84
N GLY A 188 6.34 11.69 -0.24
CA GLY A 188 6.25 11.80 1.22
C GLY A 188 5.53 10.60 1.84
N VAL A 189 5.98 10.16 3.01
CA VAL A 189 5.45 9.03 3.76
C VAL A 189 4.86 9.51 5.07
N ASN A 190 3.60 9.18 5.32
CA ASN A 190 2.94 9.45 6.59
C ASN A 190 2.28 8.17 7.11
N VAL A 191 2.69 7.70 8.26
CA VAL A 191 2.23 6.44 8.85
C VAL A 191 1.79 6.66 10.28
N GLU A 192 0.63 6.12 10.62
CA GLU A 192 0.12 6.07 11.97
C GLU A 192 -0.41 4.67 12.27
N GLY A 193 -0.02 4.09 13.42
CA GLY A 193 -0.52 2.77 13.80
C GLY A 193 0.30 2.03 14.84
N ASN A 194 -0.20 0.84 15.14
CA ASN A 194 0.41 -0.12 16.05
C ASN A 194 1.20 -1.17 15.27
N LEU A 195 2.42 -0.82 14.87
CA LEU A 195 3.26 -1.67 14.04
C LEU A 195 4.30 -2.41 14.87
N THR A 196 4.52 -3.69 14.56
CA THR A 196 5.49 -4.55 15.26
C THR A 196 6.79 -4.73 14.48
N VAL A 197 6.75 -4.58 13.15
CA VAL A 197 7.92 -4.54 12.25
C VAL A 197 7.75 -3.39 11.28
N VAL A 198 8.77 -2.56 11.17
CA VAL A 198 8.75 -1.36 10.32
C VAL A 198 9.98 -1.31 9.43
N ARG A 199 9.77 -1.27 8.11
CA ARG A 199 10.79 -0.96 7.11
C ARG A 199 10.22 0.10 6.18
N MET A 200 10.79 1.30 6.22
CA MET A 200 10.36 2.43 5.39
C MET A 200 11.55 3.01 4.67
N HIS A 201 11.41 3.17 3.37
CA HIS A 201 12.40 3.82 2.54
C HIS A 201 11.75 4.81 1.57
N THR A 202 12.31 6.01 1.45
CA THR A 202 12.01 6.95 0.38
C THR A 202 13.32 7.54 -0.14
N GLY A 203 13.37 7.91 -1.42
CA GLY A 203 14.51 8.64 -1.97
C GLY A 203 14.59 10.05 -1.37
N ASP A 204 13.75 10.97 -1.85
CA ASP A 204 13.84 12.37 -1.47
C ASP A 204 12.68 12.84 -0.55
N GLY A 205 11.69 12.01 -0.32
CA GLY A 205 10.52 12.34 0.50
C GLY A 205 10.79 12.36 2.00
N SER A 206 10.00 13.14 2.71
CA SER A 206 10.04 13.12 4.18
C SER A 206 9.19 11.99 4.75
N ILE A 207 9.64 11.41 5.86
CA ILE A 207 8.94 10.36 6.59
C ILE A 207 8.42 10.89 7.92
N VAL A 208 7.13 10.67 8.17
CA VAL A 208 6.51 10.91 9.46
C VAL A 208 5.88 9.60 9.95
N TYR A 209 6.35 9.11 11.09
CA TYR A 209 5.76 7.93 11.75
C TYR A 209 5.25 8.28 13.14
N ARG A 210 3.97 7.96 13.41
CA ARG A 210 3.32 8.11 14.71
C ARG A 210 2.93 6.73 15.24
N ALA A 211 3.73 6.24 16.18
CA ALA A 211 3.47 4.96 16.81
C ALA A 211 2.35 5.07 17.85
N ASP A 212 1.43 4.12 17.86
CA ASP A 212 0.35 4.08 18.85
C ASP A 212 0.84 3.57 20.21
N SER A 213 0.04 3.77 21.24
CA SER A 213 0.38 3.45 22.65
C SER A 213 0.69 1.97 22.90
N ALA A 214 0.16 1.07 22.08
CA ALA A 214 0.40 -0.37 22.16
C ALA A 214 1.60 -0.86 21.34
N THR A 215 2.27 0.04 20.62
CA THR A 215 3.37 -0.31 19.72
C THR A 215 4.54 -0.93 20.45
N ARG A 216 4.99 -2.10 19.97
CA ARG A 216 6.16 -2.83 20.46
C ARG A 216 6.92 -3.44 19.29
N MET A 217 8.23 -3.43 19.37
CA MET A 217 9.08 -4.02 18.34
C MET A 217 9.18 -5.54 18.51
N GLU A 218 8.78 -6.29 17.48
CA GLU A 218 9.04 -7.74 17.36
C GLU A 218 10.36 -8.03 16.66
N ASP A 219 10.81 -7.12 15.78
CA ASP A 219 12.04 -7.20 15.00
C ASP A 219 12.70 -5.83 14.92
N ASP A 220 13.92 -5.75 14.38
CA ASP A 220 14.61 -4.49 14.13
C ASP A 220 13.81 -3.63 13.15
N TRP A 221 13.77 -2.32 13.41
CA TRP A 221 13.14 -1.34 12.54
C TRP A 221 14.15 -0.57 11.73
N GLU A 222 13.84 -0.30 10.48
CA GLU A 222 14.64 0.49 9.57
C GLU A 222 13.80 1.58 8.91
N ILE A 223 14.21 2.83 9.10
CA ILE A 223 13.52 4.00 8.54
C ILE A 223 14.58 4.87 7.89
N SER A 224 14.50 5.04 6.57
CA SER A 224 15.53 5.76 5.83
C SER A 224 14.96 6.63 4.71
N THR A 225 15.61 7.77 4.48
CA THR A 225 15.38 8.65 3.33
C THR A 225 16.71 9.15 2.80
N GLY A 226 16.78 9.50 1.52
CA GLY A 226 17.93 10.20 0.95
C GLY A 226 18.02 11.62 1.49
N ASP A 227 17.22 12.53 0.95
CA ASP A 227 17.33 13.96 1.25
C ASP A 227 16.23 14.52 2.17
N GLY A 228 15.19 13.75 2.42
CA GLY A 228 14.06 14.17 3.25
C GLY A 228 14.32 14.14 4.75
N SER A 229 13.44 14.74 5.52
CA SER A 229 13.47 14.67 6.98
C SER A 229 12.70 13.46 7.52
N VAL A 230 13.16 12.96 8.68
CA VAL A 230 12.47 11.86 9.39
C VAL A 230 11.94 12.38 10.73
N SER A 231 10.65 12.22 10.97
CA SER A 231 10.00 12.55 12.24
C SER A 231 9.32 11.33 12.83
N ILE A 232 9.73 10.91 14.02
CA ILE A 232 9.20 9.72 14.69
C ILE A 232 8.63 10.14 16.04
N TYR A 233 7.36 9.76 16.26
CA TYR A 233 6.66 9.95 17.52
C TYR A 233 6.44 8.59 18.17
N LEU A 234 7.03 8.39 19.35
CA LEU A 234 7.00 7.14 20.08
C LEU A 234 6.16 7.25 21.36
N PRO A 235 5.41 6.22 21.73
CA PRO A 235 4.62 6.25 22.95
C PRO A 235 5.48 6.18 24.22
N ALA A 236 4.94 6.62 25.33
CA ALA A 236 5.55 6.43 26.62
C ALA A 236 5.80 4.93 26.89
N GLY A 237 6.97 4.59 27.45
CA GLY A 237 7.35 3.20 27.72
C GLY A 237 7.85 2.40 26.51
N PHE A 238 8.01 3.03 25.35
CA PHE A 238 8.65 2.40 24.21
C PHE A 238 10.12 2.07 24.53
N SER A 239 10.59 0.91 24.07
CA SER A 239 11.96 0.43 24.35
C SER A 239 12.64 -0.02 23.06
N ALA A 240 13.87 0.48 22.84
CA ALA A 240 14.68 0.15 21.67
C ALA A 240 16.16 0.51 21.88
N GLU A 241 17.05 -0.15 21.11
CA GLU A 241 18.42 0.33 20.87
C GLU A 241 18.38 1.30 19.68
N LEU A 242 18.57 2.59 19.94
CA LEU A 242 18.55 3.64 18.92
C LEU A 242 19.88 3.75 18.19
N ASP A 243 19.84 3.80 16.85
CA ASP A 243 20.96 4.15 15.97
C ASP A 243 20.46 5.14 14.91
N ALA A 244 20.54 6.45 15.20
CA ALA A 244 20.12 7.51 14.33
C ALA A 244 21.31 8.22 13.71
N HIS A 245 21.28 8.45 12.39
CA HIS A 245 22.35 9.10 11.64
C HIS A 245 21.82 10.01 10.54
N THR A 246 22.42 11.20 10.39
CA THR A 246 22.22 12.09 9.25
C THR A 246 23.57 12.50 8.65
N GLY A 247 23.63 12.60 7.32
CA GLY A 247 24.85 13.06 6.61
C GLY A 247 25.11 14.55 6.85
N ASP A 248 24.16 15.42 6.48
CA ASP A 248 24.32 16.88 6.60
C ASP A 248 23.25 17.58 7.45
N GLY A 249 22.30 16.84 8.00
CA GLY A 249 21.24 17.38 8.83
C GLY A 249 21.62 17.54 10.31
N ARG A 250 20.57 17.63 11.12
CA ARG A 250 20.68 17.69 12.58
C ARG A 250 19.70 16.73 13.22
N ILE A 251 20.15 16.02 14.26
CA ILE A 251 19.27 15.18 15.07
C ILE A 251 18.72 16.01 16.24
N ARG A 252 17.39 16.13 16.31
CA ARG A 252 16.66 16.71 17.42
C ARG A 252 15.98 15.59 18.20
N ASN A 253 16.43 15.38 19.41
CA ASN A 253 15.89 14.36 20.28
C ASN A 253 15.18 14.98 21.47
N GLU A 254 13.89 14.67 21.62
CA GLU A 254 13.05 15.08 22.74
C GLU A 254 12.62 13.85 23.59
N LEU A 255 13.21 12.67 23.31
CA LEU A 255 13.01 11.46 24.10
C LEU A 255 14.04 11.36 25.22
N ASP A 256 13.67 10.65 26.28
CA ASP A 256 14.63 10.28 27.33
C ASP A 256 15.47 9.11 26.83
N VAL A 257 16.62 9.41 26.24
CA VAL A 257 17.58 8.44 25.71
C VAL A 257 18.78 8.36 26.64
N ALA A 258 18.98 7.20 27.25
CA ALA A 258 20.22 6.93 27.98
C ALA A 258 21.35 6.74 26.95
N THR A 259 22.07 7.79 26.68
CA THR A 259 23.19 7.78 25.73
C THR A 259 24.45 7.23 26.39
N ASN A 260 25.01 6.16 25.84
CA ASN A 260 26.40 5.75 26.13
C ASN A 260 27.37 6.59 25.27
N ILE A 261 27.30 7.92 25.40
CA ILE A 261 28.25 8.80 24.73
C ILE A 261 29.51 8.81 25.61
N GLU A 262 30.52 8.05 25.22
CA GLU A 262 31.90 8.45 25.54
C GLU A 262 32.07 9.81 24.84
N ARG A 263 31.99 10.89 25.64
CA ARG A 263 32.22 12.26 25.19
C ARG A 263 33.67 12.39 24.76
N ASP A 264 33.93 12.11 23.50
CA ASP A 264 35.17 12.50 22.87
C ASP A 264 35.15 14.02 22.74
N ARG A 265 35.95 14.71 23.54
CA ARG A 265 35.95 16.16 23.71
C ARG A 265 36.35 16.97 22.47
N ASP A 266 36.68 16.29 21.36
CA ASP A 266 37.21 16.93 20.15
C ASP A 266 36.22 16.88 18.93
N SER A 267 34.97 16.40 19.11
CA SER A 267 34.06 16.09 18.00
C SER A 267 32.84 17.01 17.84
N GLY A 268 32.95 18.29 18.15
CA GLY A 268 31.84 19.25 18.27
C GLY A 268 30.80 19.31 17.14
N GLU A 269 31.07 18.86 15.92
CA GLU A 269 30.16 18.85 14.79
C GLU A 269 29.66 17.44 14.43
N ARG A 270 30.50 16.41 14.61
CA ARG A 270 30.10 15.00 14.41
C ARG A 270 29.09 14.52 15.44
N ASP A 271 29.09 15.10 16.64
CA ASP A 271 28.20 14.77 17.77
C ASP A 271 26.73 15.16 17.51
N ARG A 272 26.45 15.99 16.49
CA ARG A 272 25.10 16.42 16.10
C ARG A 272 24.47 15.58 14.99
N ARG A 273 25.26 14.74 14.33
CA ARG A 273 24.86 13.93 13.17
C ARG A 273 24.61 12.45 13.50
N THR A 274 25.00 12.02 14.67
CA THR A 274 24.80 10.63 15.11
C THR A 274 24.32 10.61 16.56
N LEU A 275 23.26 9.84 16.80
CA LEU A 275 22.72 9.59 18.12
C LEU A 275 22.56 8.10 18.34
N ARG A 276 23.31 7.53 19.28
CA ARG A 276 23.21 6.14 19.71
C ARG A 276 22.92 6.05 21.19
N GLY A 277 22.03 5.13 21.56
CA GLY A 277 21.70 4.95 22.97
C GLY A 277 20.50 4.05 23.15
N LYS A 278 20.04 3.96 24.41
CA LYS A 278 18.87 3.18 24.77
C LYS A 278 17.68 4.08 25.02
N ILE A 279 16.54 3.70 24.43
CA ILE A 279 15.22 4.21 24.79
C ILE A 279 14.62 3.18 25.74
N GLY A 280 14.16 3.60 26.91
CA GLY A 280 13.62 2.68 27.92
C GLY A 280 14.62 1.59 28.31
N GLU A 281 14.18 0.35 28.27
CA GLU A 281 15.02 -0.82 28.62
C GLU A 281 15.96 -1.29 27.49
N GLY A 282 15.89 -0.67 26.30
CA GLY A 282 16.60 -1.12 25.11
C GLY A 282 15.90 -2.27 24.39
N GLY A 283 16.64 -3.16 23.72
CA GLY A 283 16.09 -4.33 23.03
C GLY A 283 16.38 -4.37 21.54
N LYS A 284 15.35 -4.43 20.70
CA LYS A 284 15.48 -4.42 19.24
C LYS A 284 16.04 -3.07 18.75
N ARG A 285 16.70 -3.10 17.59
CA ARG A 285 17.34 -1.90 17.04
C ARG A 285 16.33 -1.04 16.26
N LEU A 286 16.26 0.23 16.60
CA LEU A 286 15.61 1.28 15.80
C LEU A 286 16.71 2.03 15.04
N ARG A 287 16.86 1.72 13.74
CA ARG A 287 17.77 2.42 12.84
C ARG A 287 17.01 3.51 12.11
N VAL A 288 17.52 4.74 12.16
CA VAL A 288 16.95 5.91 11.48
C VAL A 288 18.05 6.62 10.70
N GLN A 289 17.88 6.76 9.39
CA GLN A 289 18.92 7.33 8.53
C GLN A 289 18.35 8.37 7.55
N THR A 290 19.07 9.45 7.33
CA THR A 290 18.85 10.39 6.24
C THR A 290 20.17 10.90 5.70
N GLY A 291 20.25 11.25 4.41
CA GLY A 291 21.41 11.91 3.83
C GLY A 291 21.48 13.36 4.32
N ASP A 292 20.65 14.24 3.76
CA ASP A 292 20.75 15.69 3.98
C ASP A 292 19.68 16.24 4.93
N GLY A 293 18.68 15.49 5.27
CA GLY A 293 17.58 15.93 6.12
C GLY A 293 17.83 15.83 7.63
N GLY A 294 16.95 16.44 8.40
CA GLY A 294 16.96 16.34 9.86
C GLY A 294 16.20 15.13 10.38
N ILE A 295 16.63 14.61 11.53
CA ILE A 295 15.90 13.58 12.27
C ILE A 295 15.28 14.21 13.52
N THR A 296 14.00 13.98 13.74
CA THR A 296 13.28 14.44 14.94
C THR A 296 12.65 13.25 15.65
N LEU A 297 12.99 13.06 16.91
CA LEU A 297 12.46 12.01 17.77
C LEU A 297 11.68 12.66 18.92
N ARG A 298 10.40 12.28 19.09
CA ARG A 298 9.50 12.89 20.08
C ARG A 298 8.70 11.84 20.84
N ALA A 299 8.35 12.18 22.06
CA ALA A 299 7.30 11.48 22.78
C ALA A 299 5.93 11.88 22.22
N ARG A 300 5.01 10.90 22.18
CA ARG A 300 3.61 11.09 21.78
C ARG A 300 2.74 11.20 23.02
#